data_9b30346d0c4b705fec261acb876beb4a
#
_entry.id   9b30346d0c4b705fec261acb876beb4a
#
_cell.length_a   1.000
_cell.length_b   1.000
_cell.length_c   1.000
_cell.angle_alpha   90.00
_cell.angle_beta   90.00
_cell.angle_gamma   90.00
#
_symmetry.space_group_name_H-M   'P 1'
#
loop_
_entity.id
_entity.type
_entity.pdbx_description
1 polymer ?
#
loop_
_entity_poly.entity_id
_entity_poly.type
_entity_poly.pdbx_seq_one_letter_code
_entity_poly.pdbx_strand_id
1 'polypeptide(L)'
;ESLFSASQAFFNLPADQKNQWKHKLGSEEGWSSIPGEKEFITLRNLEYCPHILREPAKRYWDLMGAHLESTLGRIGTSLGMGDGDLTRFVGPCGTMQDSDERKTATILRLFRYEGWDAKVVAEPHADLGLLSVVVGDVPGLEVWDGHAWFDVEREVELSGKRGASLLVGRQLEKISNGRYGAGGHRVVSYGATKHDDQEKRYRFSIVFVLRAHEPVVVDSDKLQTEVTGKWEQPMKGITAGKMYEEIRGRHYNINIGMEEREKQRRKIKEEKEKGKTS
;
A
#
# COMPACT_ATOMS: atom_id res chain seq x y z
N GLU A 1 -18.48 -2.22 -1.65
CA GLU A 1 -19.16 -2.26 -2.98
C GLU A 1 -19.19 -0.86 -3.61
N SER A 2 -19.65 0.18 -2.92
CA SER A 2 -19.75 1.54 -3.49
C SER A 2 -18.44 2.08 -4.07
N LEU A 3 -17.31 1.83 -3.43
CA LEU A 3 -16.01 2.29 -3.93
C LEU A 3 -15.54 1.50 -5.15
N PHE A 4 -15.83 0.20 -5.27
CA PHE A 4 -15.58 -0.57 -6.49
C PHE A 4 -16.37 -0.03 -7.67
N SER A 5 -17.68 0.18 -7.50
CA SER A 5 -18.54 0.74 -8.56
C SER A 5 -18.08 2.14 -8.99
N ALA A 6 -17.71 2.99 -8.04
CA ALA A 6 -17.18 4.33 -8.35
C ALA A 6 -15.80 4.25 -9.03
N SER A 7 -14.94 3.30 -8.65
CA SER A 7 -13.65 3.04 -9.28
C SER A 7 -13.81 2.61 -10.74
N GLN A 8 -14.71 1.65 -11.01
CA GLN A 8 -15.02 1.20 -12.36
C GLN A 8 -15.55 2.35 -13.22
N ALA A 9 -16.49 3.14 -12.68
CA ALA A 9 -17.03 4.31 -13.36
C ALA A 9 -15.92 5.34 -13.68
N PHE A 10 -15.01 5.63 -12.75
CA PHE A 10 -13.89 6.53 -12.98
C PHE A 10 -12.96 6.02 -14.09
N PHE A 11 -12.55 4.75 -14.06
CA PHE A 11 -11.64 4.23 -15.08
C PHE A 11 -12.28 4.11 -16.46
N ASN A 12 -13.61 4.03 -16.54
CA ASN A 12 -14.35 4.04 -17.80
C ASN A 12 -14.55 5.46 -18.40
N LEU A 13 -14.18 6.52 -17.68
CA LEU A 13 -14.18 7.86 -18.22
C LEU A 13 -13.20 8.00 -19.40
N PRO A 14 -13.49 8.87 -20.38
CA PRO A 14 -12.55 9.25 -21.44
C PRO A 14 -11.21 9.72 -20.88
N ALA A 15 -10.13 9.52 -21.64
CA ALA A 15 -8.77 9.83 -21.20
C ALA A 15 -8.58 11.34 -20.87
N ASP A 16 -9.22 12.23 -21.59
CA ASP A 16 -9.20 13.68 -21.36
C ASP A 16 -9.79 14.06 -19.99
N GLN A 17 -10.86 13.39 -19.57
CA GLN A 17 -11.47 13.59 -18.27
C GLN A 17 -10.59 13.04 -17.14
N LYS A 18 -9.95 11.88 -17.33
CA LYS A 18 -8.98 11.32 -16.36
C LYS A 18 -7.71 12.17 -16.26
N ASN A 19 -7.26 12.78 -17.36
CA ASN A 19 -6.10 13.67 -17.40
C ASN A 19 -6.24 14.93 -16.52
N GLN A 20 -7.45 15.35 -16.17
CA GLN A 20 -7.67 16.44 -15.19
C GLN A 20 -7.10 16.06 -13.81
N TRP A 21 -6.99 14.76 -13.53
CA TRP A 21 -6.48 14.18 -12.28
C TRP A 21 -5.11 13.54 -12.47
N LYS A 22 -4.35 13.99 -13.47
CA LYS A 22 -3.04 13.44 -13.75
C LYS A 22 -2.12 13.54 -12.54
N HIS A 23 -1.28 12.51 -12.37
CA HIS A 23 -0.28 12.45 -11.32
C HIS A 23 0.53 13.75 -11.20
N LYS A 24 0.57 14.32 -9.99
CA LYS A 24 1.35 15.52 -9.68
C LYS A 24 2.83 15.14 -9.57
N LEU A 25 3.69 15.85 -10.28
CA LEU A 25 5.14 15.65 -10.21
C LEU A 25 5.65 15.83 -8.77
N GLY A 26 6.44 14.86 -8.30
CA GLY A 26 6.96 14.87 -6.93
C GLY A 26 5.98 14.42 -5.84
N SER A 27 4.74 14.08 -6.20
CA SER A 27 3.74 13.50 -5.30
C SER A 27 3.38 12.08 -5.75
N GLU A 28 2.81 11.27 -4.86
CA GLU A 28 2.22 9.98 -5.25
C GLU A 28 0.76 10.14 -5.71
N GLU A 29 0.19 11.34 -5.64
CA GLU A 29 -1.21 11.67 -5.81
C GLU A 29 -1.60 11.82 -7.27
N GLY A 30 -2.79 11.35 -7.63
CA GLY A 30 -3.38 11.51 -8.95
C GLY A 30 -3.41 10.23 -9.78
N TRP A 31 -3.90 10.38 -11.02
CA TRP A 31 -4.06 9.31 -11.99
C TRP A 31 -2.80 9.08 -12.83
N SER A 32 -2.47 7.83 -13.06
CA SER A 32 -1.39 7.37 -13.94
C SER A 32 -1.79 6.12 -14.69
N SER A 33 -1.17 5.91 -15.85
CA SER A 33 -1.33 4.70 -16.66
C SER A 33 0.04 4.17 -17.09
N ILE A 34 0.21 2.86 -16.96
CA ILE A 34 1.36 2.11 -17.47
C ILE A 34 0.82 1.17 -18.54
N PRO A 35 1.01 1.49 -19.82
CA PRO A 35 0.45 0.71 -20.92
C PRO A 35 0.85 -0.76 -20.84
N GLY A 36 -0.10 -1.65 -21.08
CA GLY A 36 0.10 -3.10 -21.04
C GLY A 36 0.16 -3.70 -19.63
N GLU A 37 0.06 -2.89 -18.56
CA GLU A 37 0.06 -3.39 -17.18
C GLU A 37 -1.18 -2.93 -16.41
N LYS A 38 -1.31 -1.64 -16.20
CA LYS A 38 -2.33 -1.08 -15.29
C LYS A 38 -2.53 0.42 -15.48
N GLU A 39 -3.67 0.89 -15.03
CA GLU A 39 -3.86 2.28 -14.65
C GLU A 39 -4.32 2.35 -13.19
N PHE A 40 -4.05 3.48 -12.54
CA PHE A 40 -4.40 3.66 -11.14
C PHE A 40 -4.59 5.13 -10.80
N ILE A 41 -5.32 5.40 -9.74
CA ILE A 41 -5.41 6.70 -9.12
C ILE A 41 -5.05 6.59 -7.64
N THR A 42 -4.19 7.49 -7.17
CA THR A 42 -3.82 7.61 -5.76
C THR A 42 -4.50 8.84 -5.17
N LEU A 43 -5.27 8.61 -4.11
CA LEU A 43 -5.98 9.64 -3.36
C LEU A 43 -5.28 9.86 -2.02
N ARG A 44 -5.12 11.11 -1.59
CA ARG A 44 -4.55 11.48 -0.30
C ARG A 44 -5.39 12.49 0.48
N ASN A 45 -6.26 13.23 -0.20
CA ASN A 45 -7.18 14.21 0.38
C ASN A 45 -8.41 14.36 -0.52
N LEU A 46 -9.44 15.07 -0.05
CA LEU A 46 -10.66 15.31 -0.82
C LEU A 46 -10.53 16.44 -1.83
N GLU A 47 -9.63 17.38 -1.63
CA GLU A 47 -9.42 18.51 -2.54
C GLU A 47 -8.99 18.01 -3.92
N TYR A 48 -8.03 17.09 -3.98
CA TYR A 48 -7.56 16.45 -5.21
C TYR A 48 -8.16 15.05 -5.40
N CYS A 49 -9.48 14.98 -5.37
CA CYS A 49 -10.24 13.74 -5.54
C CYS A 49 -11.37 13.93 -6.56
N PRO A 50 -11.46 13.10 -7.61
CA PRO A 50 -12.56 13.12 -8.57
C PRO A 50 -13.92 13.07 -7.87
N HIS A 51 -14.87 13.86 -8.34
CA HIS A 51 -16.18 14.00 -7.71
C HIS A 51 -16.88 12.66 -7.48
N ILE A 52 -16.80 11.78 -8.49
CA ILE A 52 -17.40 10.43 -8.46
C ILE A 52 -16.79 9.53 -7.37
N LEU A 53 -15.57 9.83 -6.93
CA LEU A 53 -14.84 9.03 -5.93
C LEU A 53 -14.94 9.61 -4.51
N ARG A 54 -15.28 10.90 -4.33
CA ARG A 54 -15.18 11.61 -3.03
C ARG A 54 -15.87 10.89 -1.88
N GLU A 55 -17.17 10.71 -1.95
CA GLU A 55 -17.94 10.09 -0.86
C GLU A 55 -17.57 8.63 -0.63
N PRO A 56 -17.49 7.77 -1.67
CA PRO A 56 -17.07 6.38 -1.48
C PRO A 56 -15.65 6.25 -0.93
N ALA A 57 -14.70 7.09 -1.38
CA ALA A 57 -13.32 7.06 -0.93
C ALA A 57 -13.19 7.52 0.52
N LYS A 58 -13.85 8.65 0.88
CA LYS A 58 -13.85 9.14 2.27
C LYS A 58 -14.40 8.09 3.22
N ARG A 59 -15.57 7.55 2.91
CA ARG A 59 -16.19 6.52 3.74
C ARG A 59 -15.32 5.28 3.90
N TYR A 60 -14.71 4.82 2.81
CA TYR A 60 -13.82 3.66 2.86
C TYR A 60 -12.58 3.96 3.71
N TRP A 61 -11.95 5.11 3.51
CA TRP A 61 -10.77 5.52 4.25
C TRP A 61 -11.03 5.59 5.75
N ASP A 62 -12.10 6.29 6.16
CA ASP A 62 -12.41 6.49 7.58
C ASP A 62 -12.72 5.15 8.28
N LEU A 63 -13.43 4.24 7.59
CA LEU A 63 -13.69 2.88 8.10
C LEU A 63 -12.42 2.05 8.21
N MET A 64 -11.56 2.07 7.21
CA MET A 64 -10.29 1.32 7.22
C MET A 64 -9.31 1.94 8.21
N GLY A 65 -9.25 3.26 8.31
CA GLY A 65 -8.44 3.96 9.30
C GLY A 65 -8.76 3.52 10.72
N ALA A 66 -10.03 3.57 11.11
CA ALA A 66 -10.49 3.12 12.42
C ALA A 66 -10.22 1.62 12.66
N HIS A 67 -10.45 0.78 11.64
CA HIS A 67 -10.18 -0.66 11.73
C HIS A 67 -8.69 -0.95 11.94
N LEU A 68 -7.81 -0.29 11.20
CA LEU A 68 -6.38 -0.50 11.29
C LEU A 68 -5.79 0.10 12.57
N GLU A 69 -6.32 1.21 13.07
CA GLU A 69 -5.95 1.74 14.38
C GLU A 69 -6.27 0.75 15.51
N SER A 70 -7.48 0.20 15.51
CA SER A 70 -7.86 -0.87 16.45
C SER A 70 -6.97 -2.11 16.32
N THR A 71 -6.58 -2.46 15.10
CA THR A 71 -5.66 -3.59 14.84
C THR A 71 -4.27 -3.30 15.38
N LEU A 72 -3.74 -2.09 15.20
CA LEU A 72 -2.46 -1.65 15.77
C LEU A 72 -2.49 -1.68 17.32
N GLY A 73 -3.60 -1.31 17.94
CA GLY A 73 -3.77 -1.44 19.39
C GLY A 73 -3.62 -2.89 19.85
N ARG A 74 -4.27 -3.85 19.16
CA ARG A 74 -4.13 -5.28 19.45
C ARG A 74 -2.71 -5.80 19.21
N ILE A 75 -2.05 -5.33 18.16
CA ILE A 75 -0.64 -5.65 17.89
C ILE A 75 0.23 -5.10 19.03
N GLY A 76 0.03 -3.85 19.46
CA GLY A 76 0.75 -3.27 20.60
C GLY A 76 0.62 -4.12 21.86
N THR A 77 -0.60 -4.53 22.20
CA THR A 77 -0.86 -5.44 23.34
C THR A 77 -0.10 -6.76 23.20
N SER A 78 -0.11 -7.36 22.01
CA SER A 78 0.61 -8.63 21.76
C SER A 78 2.13 -8.49 21.85
N LEU A 79 2.65 -7.29 21.64
CA LEU A 79 4.07 -6.94 21.79
C LEU A 79 4.44 -6.55 23.24
N GLY A 80 3.47 -6.57 24.17
CA GLY A 80 3.69 -6.13 25.55
C GLY A 80 3.86 -4.62 25.71
N MET A 81 3.43 -3.84 24.74
CA MET A 81 3.47 -2.38 24.75
C MET A 81 2.31 -1.80 25.55
N GLY A 82 2.49 -0.58 26.06
CA GLY A 82 1.43 0.17 26.72
C GLY A 82 0.34 0.66 25.76
N ASP A 83 -0.81 1.03 26.36
CA ASP A 83 -1.91 1.62 25.62
C ASP A 83 -1.43 2.88 24.86
N GLY A 84 -1.75 2.96 23.58
CA GLY A 84 -1.37 4.09 22.75
C GLY A 84 0.02 4.04 22.13
N ASP A 85 0.92 3.16 22.54
CA ASP A 85 2.31 3.13 22.06
C ASP A 85 2.43 2.93 20.54
N LEU A 86 1.59 2.10 19.96
CA LEU A 86 1.52 1.97 18.49
C LEU A 86 0.45 2.85 17.85
N THR A 87 -0.71 3.03 18.47
CA THR A 87 -1.79 3.81 17.88
C THR A 87 -1.48 5.30 17.78
N ARG A 88 -0.55 5.84 18.61
CA ARG A 88 -0.06 7.22 18.47
C ARG A 88 0.55 7.52 17.09
N PHE A 89 1.00 6.50 16.37
CA PHE A 89 1.52 6.66 15.01
C PHE A 89 0.41 6.88 13.96
N VAL A 90 -0.84 6.64 14.29
CA VAL A 90 -1.97 6.86 13.37
C VAL A 90 -2.31 8.34 13.27
N GLY A 91 -2.64 8.99 14.39
CA GLY A 91 -3.03 10.41 14.42
C GLY A 91 -4.08 10.75 13.34
N PRO A 92 -3.88 11.83 12.56
CA PRO A 92 -4.83 12.21 11.50
C PRO A 92 -4.83 11.28 10.27
N CYS A 93 -3.89 10.33 10.21
CA CYS A 93 -3.74 9.42 9.04
C CYS A 93 -4.92 8.46 8.88
N GLY A 94 -5.65 8.16 9.95
CA GLY A 94 -6.84 7.31 9.94
C GLY A 94 -8.08 7.96 9.31
N THR A 95 -8.05 9.27 9.04
CA THR A 95 -9.17 10.03 8.48
C THR A 95 -8.76 10.73 7.19
N MET A 96 -9.58 10.64 6.14
CA MET A 96 -9.30 11.35 4.89
C MET A 96 -9.48 12.86 5.08
N GLN A 97 -8.41 13.62 4.88
CA GLN A 97 -8.39 15.06 5.08
C GLN A 97 -9.06 15.81 3.92
N ASP A 98 -9.59 16.99 4.19
CA ASP A 98 -10.36 17.77 3.21
C ASP A 98 -9.44 18.54 2.24
N SER A 99 -8.26 18.98 2.69
CA SER A 99 -7.37 19.89 1.95
C SER A 99 -5.95 19.35 1.80
N ASP A 100 -5.23 19.89 0.83
CA ASP A 100 -3.84 19.55 0.57
C ASP A 100 -2.91 19.96 1.73
N GLU A 101 -3.22 21.04 2.42
CA GLU A 101 -2.45 21.52 3.58
C GLU A 101 -2.47 20.53 4.77
N ARG A 102 -3.59 19.79 4.92
CA ARG A 102 -3.78 18.79 6.00
C ARG A 102 -3.49 17.37 5.55
N LYS A 103 -3.04 17.20 4.32
CA LYS A 103 -2.72 15.92 3.72
C LYS A 103 -1.73 15.13 4.58
N THR A 104 -2.03 13.87 4.80
CA THR A 104 -1.17 12.92 5.52
C THR A 104 -0.35 12.04 4.57
N ALA A 105 0.54 11.23 5.13
CA ALA A 105 1.32 10.26 4.36
C ALA A 105 0.48 9.07 3.82
N THR A 106 -0.63 8.75 4.47
CA THR A 106 -1.53 7.63 4.08
C THR A 106 -2.06 7.79 2.66
N ILE A 107 -2.25 6.68 1.98
CA ILE A 107 -2.77 6.66 0.61
C ILE A 107 -3.92 5.67 0.47
N LEU A 108 -4.87 6.04 -0.37
CA LEU A 108 -5.87 5.13 -0.94
C LEU A 108 -5.62 5.04 -2.44
N ARG A 109 -5.31 3.86 -2.93
CA ARG A 109 -5.00 3.64 -4.34
C ARG A 109 -6.00 2.67 -4.97
N LEU A 110 -6.62 3.10 -6.06
CA LEU A 110 -7.53 2.30 -6.85
C LEU A 110 -6.79 1.87 -8.10
N PHE A 111 -6.88 0.61 -8.46
CA PHE A 111 -6.22 0.04 -9.63
C PHE A 111 -7.23 -0.58 -10.59
N ARG A 112 -6.90 -0.48 -11.89
CA ARG A 112 -7.42 -1.32 -12.96
C ARG A 112 -6.25 -1.99 -13.67
N TYR A 113 -6.06 -3.28 -13.47
CA TYR A 113 -5.01 -4.08 -14.12
C TYR A 113 -5.52 -4.68 -15.42
N GLU A 114 -4.64 -4.77 -16.42
CA GLU A 114 -4.93 -5.46 -17.67
C GLU A 114 -4.81 -6.97 -17.49
N GLY A 115 -5.86 -7.72 -17.85
CA GLY A 115 -6.01 -9.15 -17.56
C GLY A 115 -5.91 -10.08 -18.77
N TRP A 116 -5.35 -9.61 -19.90
CA TRP A 116 -5.33 -10.37 -21.16
C TRP A 116 -4.39 -11.56 -21.16
N ASP A 117 -3.18 -11.33 -20.69
CA ASP A 117 -2.10 -12.30 -20.68
C ASP A 117 -1.82 -12.78 -19.27
N ALA A 118 -1.44 -14.05 -19.15
CA ALA A 118 -0.91 -14.57 -17.89
C ALA A 118 0.46 -13.95 -17.61
N LYS A 119 0.51 -12.99 -16.67
CA LYS A 119 1.75 -12.27 -16.32
C LYS A 119 1.68 -11.63 -14.95
N VAL A 120 2.83 -11.26 -14.41
CA VAL A 120 2.93 -10.38 -13.25
C VAL A 120 2.60 -8.95 -13.67
N VAL A 121 1.56 -8.35 -13.08
CA VAL A 121 1.11 -6.96 -13.35
C VAL A 121 1.48 -5.99 -12.23
N ALA A 122 1.86 -6.50 -11.06
CA ALA A 122 2.58 -5.76 -10.03
C ALA A 122 3.68 -6.64 -9.47
N GLU A 123 4.93 -6.17 -9.57
CA GLU A 123 6.11 -6.93 -9.18
C GLU A 123 6.15 -7.24 -7.68
N PRO A 124 6.90 -8.28 -7.26
CA PRO A 124 7.10 -8.62 -5.86
C PRO A 124 7.63 -7.43 -5.05
N HIS A 125 6.94 -7.10 -3.97
CA HIS A 125 7.30 -6.02 -3.06
C HIS A 125 6.66 -6.22 -1.69
N ALA A 126 6.99 -5.37 -0.74
CA ALA A 126 6.26 -5.18 0.50
C ALA A 126 5.91 -3.71 0.65
N ASP A 127 4.73 -3.42 1.19
CA ASP A 127 4.28 -2.05 1.42
C ASP A 127 5.16 -1.31 2.44
N LEU A 128 5.30 -0.01 2.27
CA LEU A 128 6.21 0.79 3.11
C LEU A 128 5.55 1.34 4.39
N GLY A 129 4.22 1.22 4.51
CA GLY A 129 3.44 1.76 5.63
C GLY A 129 3.49 0.92 6.92
N LEU A 130 2.54 1.19 7.80
CA LEU A 130 2.27 0.40 9.01
C LEU A 130 1.51 -0.88 8.63
N LEU A 131 0.33 -0.71 8.07
CA LEU A 131 -0.57 -1.78 7.64
C LEU A 131 -1.22 -1.39 6.32
N SER A 132 -1.49 -2.41 5.49
CA SER A 132 -2.25 -2.23 4.25
C SER A 132 -3.45 -3.17 4.21
N VAL A 133 -4.55 -2.68 3.64
CA VAL A 133 -5.71 -3.52 3.28
C VAL A 133 -5.82 -3.57 1.78
N VAL A 134 -5.86 -4.78 1.23
CA VAL A 134 -6.02 -5.03 -0.20
C VAL A 134 -7.29 -5.82 -0.44
N VAL A 135 -8.11 -5.35 -1.36
CA VAL A 135 -9.34 -6.02 -1.81
C VAL A 135 -9.35 -6.04 -3.33
N GLY A 136 -9.42 -7.22 -3.93
CA GLY A 136 -9.64 -7.40 -5.37
C GLY A 136 -11.08 -7.83 -5.67
N ASP A 137 -11.56 -7.58 -6.89
CA ASP A 137 -12.84 -8.06 -7.40
C ASP A 137 -12.76 -9.48 -7.97
N VAL A 138 -11.57 -9.88 -8.40
CA VAL A 138 -11.24 -11.23 -8.85
C VAL A 138 -9.86 -11.64 -8.30
N PRO A 139 -9.57 -12.97 -8.16
CA PRO A 139 -8.27 -13.46 -7.71
C PRO A 139 -7.08 -12.93 -8.51
N GLY A 140 -5.95 -12.75 -7.83
CA GLY A 140 -4.72 -12.25 -8.44
C GLY A 140 -3.70 -11.71 -7.44
N LEU A 141 -4.06 -11.53 -6.18
CA LEU A 141 -3.11 -11.19 -5.13
C LEU A 141 -2.41 -12.44 -4.63
N GLU A 142 -1.14 -12.58 -4.94
CA GLU A 142 -0.28 -13.63 -4.40
C GLU A 142 0.60 -13.09 -3.26
N VAL A 143 0.70 -13.86 -2.19
CA VAL A 143 1.56 -13.58 -1.04
C VAL A 143 2.66 -14.63 -0.94
N TRP A 144 3.83 -14.22 -0.42
CA TRP A 144 4.97 -15.09 -0.17
C TRP A 144 4.94 -15.61 1.25
N ASP A 145 4.88 -16.94 1.43
CA ASP A 145 4.84 -17.61 2.74
C ASP A 145 6.22 -17.97 3.32
N GLY A 146 7.29 -17.63 2.60
CA GLY A 146 8.66 -18.04 2.91
C GLY A 146 9.19 -19.12 1.97
N HIS A 147 8.32 -19.86 1.29
CA HIS A 147 8.67 -20.98 0.40
C HIS A 147 8.05 -20.84 -0.99
N ALA A 148 6.80 -20.42 -1.07
CA ALA A 148 6.05 -20.33 -2.31
C ALA A 148 5.15 -19.08 -2.37
N TRP A 149 4.74 -18.74 -3.58
CA TRP A 149 3.67 -17.78 -3.83
C TRP A 149 2.33 -18.50 -3.84
N PHE A 150 1.33 -17.97 -3.15
CA PHE A 150 -0.03 -18.49 -3.21
C PHE A 150 -1.05 -17.36 -3.35
N ASP A 151 -2.13 -17.63 -4.07
CA ASP A 151 -3.21 -16.68 -4.32
C ASP A 151 -4.18 -16.67 -3.13
N VAL A 152 -4.02 -15.68 -2.26
CA VAL A 152 -4.85 -15.54 -1.05
C VAL A 152 -6.30 -15.16 -1.38
N GLU A 153 -6.54 -14.46 -2.48
CA GLU A 153 -7.89 -14.08 -2.91
C GLU A 153 -8.66 -15.30 -3.45
N ARG A 154 -7.98 -16.22 -4.11
CA ARG A 154 -8.56 -17.48 -4.57
C ARG A 154 -8.99 -18.36 -3.40
N GLU A 155 -8.20 -18.44 -2.35
CA GLU A 155 -8.57 -19.15 -1.12
C GLU A 155 -9.83 -18.55 -0.48
N VAL A 156 -9.94 -17.23 -0.46
CA VAL A 156 -11.14 -16.53 0.02
C VAL A 156 -12.34 -16.86 -0.85
N GLU A 157 -12.19 -16.80 -2.18
CA GLU A 157 -13.26 -17.13 -3.15
C GLU A 157 -13.75 -18.56 -2.96
N LEU A 158 -12.84 -19.53 -2.87
CA LEU A 158 -13.17 -20.95 -2.64
C LEU A 158 -13.90 -21.19 -1.31
N SER A 159 -13.66 -20.36 -0.31
CA SER A 159 -14.38 -20.43 0.97
C SER A 159 -15.84 -19.97 0.89
N GLY A 160 -16.26 -19.34 -0.22
CA GLY A 160 -17.58 -18.71 -0.40
C GLY A 160 -17.79 -17.48 0.49
N LYS A 161 -16.74 -16.97 1.14
CA LYS A 161 -16.79 -15.79 2.02
C LYS A 161 -16.28 -14.55 1.29
N ARG A 162 -16.61 -13.39 1.83
CA ARG A 162 -15.95 -12.13 1.45
C ARG A 162 -14.77 -11.91 2.39
N GLY A 163 -13.66 -11.44 1.85
CA GLY A 163 -12.45 -11.18 2.62
C GLY A 163 -11.68 -9.98 2.12
N ALA A 164 -10.71 -9.57 2.91
CA ALA A 164 -9.71 -8.58 2.55
C ALA A 164 -8.35 -9.07 3.07
N SER A 165 -7.30 -8.84 2.32
CA SER A 165 -5.95 -9.15 2.77
C SER A 165 -5.41 -8.02 3.63
N LEU A 166 -4.97 -8.34 4.85
CA LEU A 166 -4.28 -7.42 5.73
C LEU A 166 -2.78 -7.73 5.67
N LEU A 167 -1.99 -6.75 5.29
CA LEU A 167 -0.55 -6.88 5.11
C LEU A 167 0.21 -5.98 6.09
N VAL A 168 1.27 -6.52 6.68
CA VAL A 168 2.22 -5.75 7.48
C VAL A 168 3.15 -4.98 6.55
N GLY A 169 3.35 -3.68 6.82
CA GLY A 169 4.26 -2.84 6.07
C GLY A 169 5.62 -2.65 6.77
N ARG A 170 6.57 -2.07 6.05
CA ARG A 170 7.95 -1.87 6.50
C ARG A 170 8.09 -0.95 7.72
N GLN A 171 7.19 0.03 7.88
CA GLN A 171 7.20 0.86 9.09
C GLN A 171 6.85 0.03 10.33
N LEU A 172 5.81 -0.82 10.27
CA LEU A 172 5.46 -1.68 11.40
C LEU A 172 6.53 -2.73 11.68
N GLU A 173 7.10 -3.34 10.64
CA GLU A 173 8.25 -4.23 10.81
C GLU A 173 9.37 -3.57 11.61
N LYS A 174 9.73 -2.32 11.28
CA LYS A 174 10.80 -1.59 11.93
C LYS A 174 10.45 -1.21 13.38
N ILE A 175 9.25 -0.71 13.65
CA ILE A 175 8.84 -0.31 15.02
C ILE A 175 8.45 -1.47 15.92
N SER A 176 8.23 -2.66 15.36
CA SER A 176 8.05 -3.91 16.13
C SER A 176 9.35 -4.71 16.31
N ASN A 177 10.50 -4.15 15.93
CA ASN A 177 11.79 -4.83 15.92
C ASN A 177 11.76 -6.17 15.15
N GLY A 178 11.06 -6.20 14.01
CA GLY A 178 10.94 -7.40 13.17
C GLY A 178 10.01 -8.48 13.69
N ARG A 179 9.29 -8.26 14.83
CA ARG A 179 8.32 -9.23 15.36
C ARG A 179 7.13 -9.43 14.43
N TYR A 180 6.78 -8.39 13.70
CA TYR A 180 5.84 -8.43 12.58
C TYR A 180 6.61 -8.13 11.30
N GLY A 181 6.96 -9.17 10.54
CA GLY A 181 7.69 -9.04 9.27
C GLY A 181 6.79 -8.47 8.17
N ALA A 182 7.36 -7.63 7.31
CA ALA A 182 6.63 -7.05 6.18
C ALA A 182 6.21 -8.12 5.17
N GLY A 183 4.94 -8.12 4.79
CA GLY A 183 4.33 -9.12 3.91
C GLY A 183 4.73 -8.95 2.45
N GLY A 184 5.58 -9.85 1.93
CA GLY A 184 5.93 -9.90 0.51
C GLY A 184 4.72 -10.33 -0.32
N HIS A 185 4.37 -9.54 -1.34
CA HIS A 185 3.24 -9.85 -2.22
C HIS A 185 3.48 -9.36 -3.64
N ARG A 186 2.70 -9.89 -4.58
CA ARG A 186 2.66 -9.48 -5.99
C ARG A 186 1.26 -9.59 -6.54
N VAL A 187 0.98 -8.97 -7.68
CA VAL A 187 -0.29 -9.15 -8.40
C VAL A 187 -0.02 -9.81 -9.72
N VAL A 188 -0.78 -10.87 -10.01
CA VAL A 188 -0.72 -11.61 -11.26
C VAL A 188 -2.05 -11.51 -12.00
N SER A 189 -1.97 -11.50 -13.32
CA SER A 189 -3.09 -11.83 -14.20
C SER A 189 -2.93 -13.29 -14.60
N TYR A 190 -4.01 -14.07 -14.50
CA TYR A 190 -4.01 -15.46 -14.97
C TYR A 190 -4.38 -15.59 -16.44
N GLY A 191 -4.60 -14.48 -17.13
CA GLY A 191 -5.05 -14.43 -18.52
C GLY A 191 -6.54 -14.69 -18.69
N ALA A 192 -7.04 -14.41 -19.88
CA ALA A 192 -8.40 -14.77 -20.27
C ALA A 192 -8.46 -16.24 -20.70
N THR A 193 -9.49 -16.98 -20.28
CA THR A 193 -9.75 -18.32 -20.83
C THR A 193 -10.29 -18.20 -22.26
N LYS A 194 -9.97 -19.16 -23.13
CA LYS A 194 -10.37 -19.18 -24.56
C LYS A 194 -11.88 -19.13 -24.83
N HIS A 195 -12.72 -19.22 -23.78
CA HIS A 195 -14.18 -19.18 -23.88
C HIS A 195 -14.78 -17.82 -23.53
N ASP A 196 -13.93 -16.85 -23.20
CA ASP A 196 -14.39 -15.53 -22.81
C ASP A 196 -14.38 -14.59 -24.02
N ASP A 197 -15.41 -14.73 -24.85
CA ASP A 197 -15.62 -13.84 -25.98
C ASP A 197 -15.85 -12.39 -25.52
N GLN A 198 -14.98 -11.52 -26.02
CA GLN A 198 -15.24 -10.13 -26.41
C GLN A 198 -15.14 -8.98 -25.42
N GLU A 199 -15.04 -9.10 -24.12
CA GLU A 199 -14.78 -7.90 -23.32
C GLU A 199 -13.39 -7.92 -22.67
N LYS A 200 -12.72 -6.77 -22.76
CA LYS A 200 -11.46 -6.51 -22.03
C LYS A 200 -11.67 -6.82 -20.56
N ARG A 201 -11.06 -7.90 -20.09
CA ARG A 201 -11.12 -8.24 -18.67
C ARG A 201 -10.10 -7.43 -17.93
N TYR A 202 -10.60 -6.70 -16.98
CA TYR A 202 -9.79 -5.97 -16.04
C TYR A 202 -9.97 -6.60 -14.64
N ARG A 203 -8.88 -6.62 -13.88
CA ARG A 203 -8.97 -6.80 -12.45
C ARG A 203 -8.97 -5.43 -11.79
N PHE A 204 -9.91 -5.17 -10.91
CA PHE A 204 -9.92 -3.98 -10.08
C PHE A 204 -9.47 -4.30 -8.66
N SER A 205 -8.71 -3.41 -8.05
CA SER A 205 -8.39 -3.52 -6.63
C SER A 205 -8.38 -2.18 -5.92
N ILE A 206 -8.66 -2.26 -4.62
CA ILE A 206 -8.61 -1.15 -3.68
C ILE A 206 -7.47 -1.46 -2.71
N VAL A 207 -6.50 -0.55 -2.61
CA VAL A 207 -5.35 -0.67 -1.71
C VAL A 207 -5.33 0.54 -0.79
N PHE A 208 -5.52 0.31 0.50
CA PHE A 208 -5.40 1.32 1.54
C PHE A 208 -4.11 1.08 2.32
N VAL A 209 -3.18 2.03 2.29
CA VAL A 209 -1.90 1.93 2.98
C VAL A 209 -1.86 2.96 4.10
N LEU A 210 -2.11 2.52 5.33
CA LEU A 210 -1.95 3.35 6.51
C LEU A 210 -0.46 3.56 6.78
N ARG A 211 -0.03 4.81 6.73
CA ARG A 211 1.34 5.24 7.05
C ARG A 211 1.39 5.96 8.38
N ALA A 212 2.52 5.88 9.05
CA ALA A 212 2.72 6.59 10.30
C ALA A 212 2.63 8.12 10.09
N HIS A 213 2.03 8.81 11.04
CA HIS A 213 1.96 10.27 11.07
C HIS A 213 3.37 10.86 11.17
N GLU A 214 3.77 11.61 10.15
CA GLU A 214 5.15 12.02 9.90
C GLU A 214 5.85 12.72 11.07
N PRO A 215 5.19 13.63 11.83
CA PRO A 215 5.83 14.33 12.95
C PRO A 215 6.07 13.46 14.19
N VAL A 216 5.44 12.28 14.30
CA VAL A 216 5.59 11.44 15.49
C VAL A 216 7.04 10.98 15.64
N VAL A 217 7.60 11.22 16.81
CA VAL A 217 8.97 10.81 17.13
C VAL A 217 9.02 9.31 17.43
N VAL A 218 9.93 8.61 16.77
CA VAL A 218 10.24 7.20 16.99
C VAL A 218 11.38 7.13 18.01
N ASP A 219 11.14 6.38 19.08
CA ASP A 219 12.12 6.12 20.14
C ASP A 219 12.03 4.61 20.47
N SER A 220 13.05 3.86 20.05
CA SER A 220 13.08 2.41 20.25
C SER A 220 13.16 2.01 21.72
N ASP A 221 13.70 2.86 22.61
CA ASP A 221 13.73 2.55 24.03
C ASP A 221 12.32 2.51 24.63
N LYS A 222 11.41 3.36 24.12
CA LYS A 222 10.00 3.37 24.52
C LYS A 222 9.16 2.23 23.92
N LEU A 223 9.67 1.61 22.86
CA LEU A 223 9.03 0.48 22.19
C LEU A 223 9.62 -0.85 22.65
N GLN A 224 10.66 -0.83 23.48
CA GLN A 224 11.31 -2.03 23.99
C GLN A 224 10.46 -2.70 25.08
N THR A 225 10.19 -3.97 24.90
CA THR A 225 9.48 -4.85 25.82
C THR A 225 10.20 -6.18 25.89
N GLU A 226 9.74 -7.10 26.73
CA GLU A 226 10.27 -8.48 26.73
C GLU A 226 10.04 -9.19 25.38
N VAL A 227 8.96 -8.84 24.68
CA VAL A 227 8.62 -9.42 23.36
C VAL A 227 9.46 -8.80 22.23
N THR A 228 9.54 -7.47 22.15
CA THR A 228 10.30 -6.80 21.08
C THR A 228 11.80 -6.96 21.28
N GLY A 229 12.27 -7.04 22.51
CA GLY A 229 13.69 -7.09 22.82
C GLY A 229 14.44 -5.80 22.50
N LYS A 230 15.76 -5.86 22.61
CA LYS A 230 16.65 -4.72 22.32
C LYS A 230 16.86 -4.58 20.80
N TRP A 231 16.82 -3.34 20.30
CA TRP A 231 17.18 -3.02 18.91
C TRP A 231 18.70 -3.09 18.71
N GLU A 232 19.15 -3.81 17.68
CA GLU A 232 20.56 -3.78 17.26
C GLU A 232 20.95 -2.40 16.73
N GLN A 233 20.02 -1.75 16.04
CA GLN A 233 20.17 -0.39 15.53
C GLN A 233 19.09 0.51 16.16
N PRO A 234 19.35 1.12 17.33
CA PRO A 234 18.36 1.93 18.01
C PRO A 234 17.96 3.16 17.19
N MET A 235 16.68 3.48 17.22
CA MET A 235 16.13 4.70 16.66
C MET A 235 15.87 5.68 17.81
N LYS A 236 16.50 6.85 17.79
CA LYS A 236 16.31 7.86 18.83
C LYS A 236 16.12 9.23 18.19
N GLY A 237 15.00 9.86 18.52
CA GLY A 237 14.72 11.23 18.09
C GLY A 237 14.50 11.43 16.59
N ILE A 238 14.32 10.38 15.82
CA ILE A 238 13.92 10.49 14.40
C ILE A 238 12.40 10.57 14.29
N THR A 239 11.89 11.33 13.33
CA THR A 239 10.45 11.34 13.07
C THR A 239 10.04 10.13 12.21
N ALA A 240 8.77 9.75 12.31
CA ALA A 240 8.21 8.69 11.47
C ALA A 240 8.33 9.02 9.97
N GLY A 241 8.26 10.30 9.60
CA GLY A 241 8.52 10.77 8.24
C GLY A 241 9.96 10.51 7.80
N LYS A 242 10.96 10.85 8.63
CA LYS A 242 12.37 10.56 8.33
C LYS A 242 12.62 9.05 8.23
N MET A 243 12.05 8.26 9.14
CA MET A 243 12.11 6.80 9.07
C MET A 243 11.51 6.26 7.76
N TYR A 244 10.38 6.84 7.32
CA TYR A 244 9.75 6.46 6.05
C TYR A 244 10.66 6.76 4.84
N GLU A 245 11.29 7.94 4.79
CA GLU A 245 12.20 8.31 3.71
C GLU A 245 13.44 7.37 3.64
N GLU A 246 13.99 6.99 4.80
CA GLU A 246 15.07 6.00 4.85
C GLU A 246 14.64 4.62 4.32
N ILE A 247 13.41 4.18 4.65
CA ILE A 247 12.84 2.94 4.14
C ILE A 247 12.65 3.06 2.63
N ARG A 248 11.99 4.13 2.17
CA ARG A 248 11.68 4.40 0.76
C ARG A 248 12.94 4.44 -0.10
N GLY A 249 14.02 5.06 0.36
CA GLY A 249 15.29 5.17 -0.36
C GLY A 249 15.94 3.82 -0.69
N ARG A 250 15.55 2.74 -0.01
CA ARG A 250 16.06 1.38 -0.23
C ARG A 250 15.20 0.54 -1.19
N HIS A 251 14.10 1.10 -1.69
CA HIS A 251 13.11 0.41 -2.51
C HIS A 251 12.84 1.17 -3.80
N TYR A 252 12.64 0.47 -4.89
CA TYR A 252 12.22 1.08 -6.14
C TYR A 252 10.71 1.19 -6.22
N ASN A 253 10.22 2.13 -7.02
CA ASN A 253 8.79 2.35 -7.19
C ASN A 253 8.23 1.38 -8.27
N ILE A 254 7.34 0.48 -7.88
CA ILE A 254 6.68 -0.47 -8.79
C ILE A 254 5.57 0.16 -9.65
N ASN A 255 5.20 1.41 -9.38
CA ASN A 255 4.11 2.13 -10.04
C ASN A 255 4.61 3.16 -11.07
N ILE A 256 5.75 2.89 -11.68
CA ILE A 256 6.34 3.65 -12.79
C ILE A 256 6.68 2.71 -13.94
N GLY A 257 6.98 3.25 -15.13
CA GLY A 257 7.32 2.45 -16.30
C GLY A 257 8.56 1.56 -16.09
N MET A 258 8.64 0.48 -16.84
CA MET A 258 9.68 -0.56 -16.69
C MET A 258 11.11 0.00 -16.79
N GLU A 259 11.37 0.88 -17.75
CA GLU A 259 12.72 1.48 -17.91
C GLU A 259 13.16 2.26 -16.67
N GLU A 260 12.23 3.03 -16.07
CA GLU A 260 12.54 3.82 -14.88
C GLU A 260 12.69 2.91 -13.64
N ARG A 261 11.90 1.84 -13.55
CA ARG A 261 12.09 0.80 -12.52
C ARG A 261 13.47 0.17 -12.58
N GLU A 262 13.96 -0.15 -13.78
CA GLU A 262 15.31 -0.73 -13.96
C GLU A 262 16.41 0.27 -13.62
N LYS A 263 16.25 1.55 -13.94
CA LYS A 263 17.21 2.60 -13.52
C LYS A 263 17.29 2.69 -11.99
N GLN A 264 16.15 2.69 -11.32
CA GLN A 264 16.11 2.74 -9.85
C GLN A 264 16.72 1.49 -9.22
N ARG A 265 16.48 0.28 -9.76
CA ARG A 265 17.10 -0.97 -9.31
C ARG A 265 18.60 -0.93 -9.42
N ARG A 266 19.15 -0.47 -10.55
CA ARG A 266 20.60 -0.33 -10.75
C ARG A 266 21.21 0.60 -9.72
N LYS A 267 20.63 1.77 -9.53
CA LYS A 267 21.08 2.75 -8.55
C LYS A 267 21.12 2.17 -7.12
N ILE A 268 20.04 1.52 -6.70
CA ILE A 268 19.95 0.90 -5.36
C ILE A 268 21.00 -0.20 -5.19
N LYS A 269 21.26 -0.99 -6.24
CA LYS A 269 22.30 -2.03 -6.22
C LYS A 269 23.70 -1.45 -6.06
N GLU A 270 24.03 -0.41 -6.83
CA GLU A 270 25.32 0.29 -6.75
C GLU A 270 25.55 0.92 -5.36
N GLU A 271 24.52 1.52 -4.77
CA GLU A 271 24.60 2.09 -3.42
C GLU A 271 24.83 1.01 -2.34
N LYS A 272 24.19 -0.15 -2.47
CA LYS A 272 24.41 -1.29 -1.57
C LYS A 272 25.82 -1.89 -1.70
N GLU A 273 26.38 -1.91 -2.89
CA GLU A 273 27.76 -2.40 -3.14
C GLU A 273 28.78 -1.43 -2.55
N LYS A 274 28.62 -0.13 -2.73
CA LYS A 274 29.47 0.91 -2.13
C LYS A 274 29.44 0.90 -0.59
N GLY A 275 28.26 0.68 0.01
CA GLY A 275 28.13 0.61 1.47
C GLY A 275 28.67 -0.68 2.11
N LYS A 276 29.05 -1.70 1.32
CA LYS A 276 29.71 -2.92 1.80
C LYS A 276 31.24 -2.82 1.76
N THR A 277 31.78 -1.84 1.05
CA THR A 277 33.23 -1.63 0.84
C THR A 277 33.79 -0.50 1.73
N SER A 278 32.99 0.11 2.52
CA SER A 278 33.35 1.10 3.55
C SER A 278 33.03 0.56 4.96
#